data_9d568bc07d4c51d146dca7c5f15ac80c
#
_entry.id   9d568bc07d4c51d146dca7c5f15ac80c
#
_cell.length_a   1.000
_cell.length_b   1.000
_cell.length_c   1.000
_cell.angle_alpha   90.00
_cell.angle_beta   90.00
_cell.angle_gamma   90.00
#
_symmetry.space_group_name_H-M   'P 1'
#
loop_
_entity.id
_entity.type
_entity.pdbx_description
1 polymer ?
#
loop_
_entity_poly.entity_id
_entity_poly.type
_entity_poly.pdbx_seq_one_letter_code
_entity_poly.pdbx_strand_id
1 'polypeptide(L)'
;RFLWQLKFECHFFNGTERVRLLERCIYNQEESVRFDSDVGEYPAVTELGRPDAEYWNSQKDLLEQRRAAVDTYCRHNYGVGESFTVQRR
;
A
#
# COMPACT_ATOMS: atom_id res chain seq x y z
N ARG A 1 4.99 25.66 -2.61
CA ARG A 1 3.75 24.94 -2.39
C ARG A 1 4.03 23.49 -2.04
N PHE A 2 3.39 23.01 -1.02
CA PHE A 2 3.59 21.64 -0.53
C PHE A 2 2.35 20.81 -0.86
N LEU A 3 2.55 19.72 -1.57
CA LEU A 3 1.47 18.81 -1.92
C LEU A 3 1.86 17.39 -1.56
N TRP A 4 1.16 16.82 -0.58
CA TRP A 4 1.32 15.43 -0.20
C TRP A 4 0.19 14.61 -0.79
N GLN A 5 0.53 13.48 -1.36
CA GLN A 5 -0.45 12.54 -1.88
C GLN A 5 -0.14 11.15 -1.34
N LEU A 6 -1.20 10.43 -1.00
CA LEU A 6 -1.10 9.07 -0.54
C LEU A 6 -1.84 8.20 -1.56
N LYS A 7 -1.13 7.24 -2.14
CA LYS A 7 -1.70 6.35 -3.15
C LYS A 7 -1.58 4.91 -2.72
N PHE A 8 -2.68 4.16 -2.91
CA PHE A 8 -2.71 2.73 -2.62
C PHE A 8 -2.90 1.97 -3.93
N GLU A 9 -2.10 0.93 -4.12
CA GLU A 9 -2.20 0.08 -5.29
C GLU A 9 -2.25 -1.37 -4.83
N CYS A 10 -3.28 -2.08 -5.29
CA CYS A 10 -3.39 -3.52 -5.06
C CYS A 10 -3.08 -4.24 -6.36
N HIS A 11 -2.11 -5.13 -6.34
CA HIS A 11 -1.71 -5.91 -7.50
C HIS A 11 -2.12 -7.36 -7.27
N PHE A 12 -2.91 -7.89 -8.20
CA PHE A 12 -3.46 -9.23 -8.09
C PHE A 12 -2.82 -10.15 -9.13
N PHE A 13 -2.41 -11.31 -8.67
CA PHE A 13 -1.80 -12.32 -9.54
C PHE A 13 -2.62 -13.60 -9.38
N ASN A 14 -3.17 -14.08 -10.49
CA ASN A 14 -4.00 -15.27 -10.48
C ASN A 14 -5.18 -15.13 -9.49
N GLY A 15 -6.01 -14.12 -9.75
CA GLY A 15 -7.11 -13.78 -8.85
C GLY A 15 -6.58 -13.24 -7.53
N THR A 16 -6.97 -13.84 -6.44
CA THR A 16 -6.51 -13.44 -5.11
C THR A 16 -5.49 -14.40 -4.52
N GLU A 17 -4.95 -15.31 -5.35
CA GLU A 17 -3.93 -16.26 -4.89
C GLU A 17 -2.70 -15.52 -4.37
N ARG A 18 -2.28 -14.48 -5.10
CA ARG A 18 -1.17 -13.66 -4.68
C ARG A 18 -1.57 -12.20 -4.80
N VAL A 19 -1.40 -11.46 -3.72
CA VAL A 19 -1.76 -10.05 -3.69
C VAL A 19 -0.59 -9.25 -3.14
N ARG A 20 -0.32 -8.12 -3.76
CA ARG A 20 0.71 -7.20 -3.30
C ARG A 20 0.10 -5.83 -3.12
N LEU A 21 0.35 -5.22 -1.97
CA LEU A 21 -0.11 -3.87 -1.68
C LEU A 21 1.08 -2.92 -1.72
N LEU A 22 0.91 -1.83 -2.45
CA LEU A 22 1.84 -0.71 -2.42
C LEU A 22 1.10 0.52 -1.91
N GLU A 23 1.62 1.12 -0.86
CA GLU A 23 1.16 2.40 -0.36
C GLU A 23 2.27 3.40 -0.65
N ARG A 24 1.98 4.39 -1.47
CA ARG A 24 3.00 5.36 -1.91
C ARG A 24 2.74 6.71 -1.30
N CYS A 25 3.76 7.29 -0.72
CA CYS A 25 3.71 8.64 -0.18
C CYS A 25 4.48 9.55 -1.13
N ILE A 26 3.77 10.49 -1.74
CA ILE A 26 4.34 11.33 -2.81
C ILE A 26 4.32 12.77 -2.35
N TYR A 27 5.47 13.41 -2.38
CA TYR A 27 5.61 14.82 -2.03
C TYR A 27 6.03 15.60 -3.26
N ASN A 28 5.17 16.55 -3.67
CA ASN A 28 5.43 17.38 -4.85
C ASN A 28 5.80 16.55 -6.08
N GLN A 29 4.99 15.49 -6.32
CA GLN A 29 5.15 14.59 -7.47
C GLN A 29 6.36 13.68 -7.39
N GLU A 30 7.03 13.64 -6.25
CA GLU A 30 8.18 12.78 -6.06
C GLU A 30 7.89 11.77 -4.95
N GLU A 31 8.04 10.49 -5.26
CA GLU A 31 7.80 9.46 -4.27
C GLU A 31 8.90 9.49 -3.22
N SER A 32 8.52 9.69 -1.96
CA SER A 32 9.50 9.80 -0.88
C SER A 32 9.62 8.52 -0.06
N VAL A 33 8.51 7.85 0.19
CA VAL A 33 8.50 6.62 0.98
C VAL A 33 7.33 5.77 0.52
N ARG A 34 7.44 4.45 0.70
CA ARG A 34 6.35 3.54 0.36
C ARG A 34 6.28 2.41 1.37
N PHE A 35 5.11 1.80 1.47
CA PHE A 35 4.97 0.51 2.11
C PHE A 35 4.77 -0.54 1.03
N ASP A 36 5.57 -1.60 1.07
CA ASP A 36 5.49 -2.69 0.12
C ASP A 36 5.21 -3.96 0.91
N SER A 37 4.07 -4.59 0.65
CA SER A 37 3.69 -5.77 1.41
C SER A 37 4.63 -6.95 1.19
N ASP A 38 5.31 -6.99 0.06
CA ASP A 38 6.32 -8.03 -0.19
C ASP A 38 7.57 -7.84 0.68
N VAL A 39 7.84 -6.61 1.08
CA VAL A 39 8.94 -6.29 2.00
C VAL A 39 8.48 -6.36 3.45
N GLY A 40 7.26 -5.92 3.71
CA GLY A 40 6.68 -5.95 5.04
C GLY A 40 7.00 -4.74 5.90
N GLU A 41 7.65 -3.73 5.34
CA GLU A 41 7.95 -2.50 6.05
C GLU A 41 8.10 -1.36 5.05
N TYR A 42 8.43 -0.18 5.54
CA TYR A 42 8.55 1.02 4.71
C TYR A 42 9.99 1.22 4.25
N PRO A 43 10.34 0.85 3.02
CA PRO A 43 11.65 1.26 2.48
C PRO A 43 11.59 2.72 2.06
N ALA A 44 12.63 3.47 2.36
CA ALA A 44 12.74 4.84 1.89
C ALA A 44 13.11 4.84 0.42
N VAL A 45 12.40 5.62 -0.38
CA VAL A 45 12.69 5.73 -1.80
C VAL A 45 13.72 6.83 -2.04
N THR A 46 13.64 7.90 -1.26
CA THR A 46 14.58 9.02 -1.35
C THR A 46 15.11 9.37 0.03
N GLU A 47 16.17 10.18 0.05
CA GLU A 47 16.72 10.69 1.30
C GLU A 47 15.70 11.51 2.08
N LEU A 48 14.84 12.22 1.36
CA LEU A 48 13.78 13.01 2.00
C LEU A 48 12.85 12.13 2.82
N GLY A 49 12.54 10.92 2.35
CA GLY A 49 11.62 10.03 3.04
C GLY A 49 12.24 9.15 4.09
N ARG A 50 13.57 9.16 4.23
CA ARG A 50 14.25 8.27 5.17
C ARG A 50 13.81 8.45 6.62
N PRO A 51 13.73 9.68 7.15
CA PRO A 51 13.27 9.84 8.52
C PRO A 51 11.86 9.34 8.75
N ASP A 52 10.96 9.56 7.79
CA ASP A 52 9.58 9.08 7.89
C ASP A 52 9.54 7.55 7.85
N ALA A 53 10.31 6.95 6.96
CA ALA A 53 10.36 5.49 6.86
C ALA A 53 10.87 4.88 8.17
N GLU A 54 11.92 5.45 8.74
CA GLU A 54 12.47 4.95 9.99
C GLU A 54 11.46 5.09 11.13
N TYR A 55 10.78 6.24 11.19
CA TYR A 55 9.78 6.47 12.23
C TYR A 55 8.62 5.49 12.08
N TRP A 56 8.10 5.32 10.87
CA TRP A 56 6.95 4.43 10.63
C TRP A 56 7.34 2.97 10.88
N ASN A 57 8.54 2.57 10.52
CA ASN A 57 9.00 1.21 10.76
C ASN A 57 9.16 0.91 12.25
N SER A 58 9.30 1.92 13.08
CA SER A 58 9.36 1.74 14.54
C SER A 58 7.98 1.56 15.16
N GLN A 59 6.90 1.83 14.41
CA GLN A 59 5.53 1.73 14.89
C GLN A 59 4.99 0.33 14.59
N LYS A 60 5.12 -0.58 15.54
CA LYS A 60 4.74 -1.98 15.31
C LYS A 60 3.27 -2.16 15.02
N ASP A 61 2.42 -1.39 15.68
CA ASP A 61 0.97 -1.46 15.43
C ASP A 61 0.64 -1.03 14.01
N LEU A 62 1.30 0.01 13.52
CA LEU A 62 1.12 0.49 12.16
C LEU A 62 1.57 -0.57 11.15
N LEU A 63 2.72 -1.19 11.39
CA LEU A 63 3.22 -2.23 10.49
C LEU A 63 2.28 -3.42 10.44
N GLU A 64 1.75 -3.85 11.58
CA GLU A 64 0.81 -4.95 11.61
C GLU A 64 -0.45 -4.61 10.82
N GLN A 65 -0.95 -3.39 10.98
CA GLN A 65 -2.13 -2.94 10.26
C GLN A 65 -1.87 -2.93 8.76
N ARG A 66 -0.73 -2.44 8.33
CA ARG A 66 -0.39 -2.38 6.92
C ARG A 66 -0.15 -3.76 6.33
N ARG A 67 0.49 -4.66 7.11
CA ARG A 67 0.70 -6.03 6.65
C ARG A 67 -0.61 -6.78 6.46
N ALA A 68 -1.60 -6.47 7.29
CA ALA A 68 -2.92 -7.10 7.17
C ALA A 68 -3.74 -6.49 6.04
N ALA A 69 -3.35 -5.36 5.49
CA ALA A 69 -4.17 -4.64 4.52
C ALA A 69 -4.32 -5.38 3.19
N VAL A 70 -3.42 -6.32 2.87
CA VAL A 70 -3.63 -7.15 1.69
C VAL A 70 -4.94 -7.94 1.80
N ASP A 71 -5.32 -8.32 3.00
CA ASP A 71 -6.58 -9.04 3.24
C ASP A 71 -7.73 -8.09 3.51
N THR A 72 -7.54 -7.12 4.41
CA THR A 72 -8.63 -6.26 4.86
C THR A 72 -8.99 -5.20 3.83
N TYR A 73 -8.08 -4.84 2.95
CA TYR A 73 -8.31 -3.83 1.93
C TYR A 73 -8.31 -4.43 0.53
N CYS A 74 -7.18 -5.05 0.11
CA CYS A 74 -7.06 -5.52 -1.26
C CYS A 74 -7.99 -6.68 -1.58
N ARG A 75 -7.94 -7.77 -0.82
CA ARG A 75 -8.79 -8.94 -1.08
C ARG A 75 -10.26 -8.63 -0.86
N HIS A 76 -10.55 -7.84 0.16
CA HIS A 76 -11.93 -7.43 0.42
C HIS A 76 -12.49 -6.65 -0.77
N ASN A 77 -11.77 -5.66 -1.25
CA ASN A 77 -12.23 -4.83 -2.36
C ASN A 77 -12.29 -5.60 -3.67
N TYR A 78 -11.40 -6.57 -3.86
CA TYR A 78 -11.45 -7.44 -5.03
C TYR A 78 -12.76 -8.22 -5.07
N GLY A 79 -13.15 -8.80 -3.94
CA GLY A 79 -14.40 -9.55 -3.87
C GLY A 79 -15.60 -8.68 -4.18
N VAL A 80 -15.64 -7.48 -3.62
CA VAL A 80 -16.71 -6.53 -3.89
C VAL A 80 -16.73 -6.14 -5.37
N GLY A 81 -15.58 -5.79 -5.91
CA GLY A 81 -15.46 -5.37 -7.29
C GLY A 81 -15.81 -6.49 -8.27
N GLU A 82 -15.38 -7.70 -7.99
CA GLU A 82 -15.65 -8.83 -8.84
C GLU A 82 -17.16 -9.14 -8.85
N SER A 83 -17.77 -9.13 -7.68
CA SER A 83 -19.22 -9.32 -7.58
C SER A 83 -19.96 -8.30 -8.42
N PHE A 84 -19.54 -7.05 -8.34
CA PHE A 84 -20.13 -5.95 -9.08
C PHE A 84 -19.94 -6.13 -10.59
N THR A 85 -18.75 -6.54 -11.00
CA THR A 85 -18.41 -6.67 -12.40
C THR A 85 -19.08 -7.87 -13.05
N VAL A 86 -19.06 -9.00 -12.36
CA VAL A 86 -19.64 -10.24 -12.87
C VAL A 86 -21.14 -10.12 -12.99
N GLN A 87 -21.80 -9.52 -12.01
CA GLN A 87 -23.24 -9.38 -12.02
C GLN A 87 -23.74 -8.43 -13.11
N ARG A 88 -22.89 -7.55 -13.59
CA ARG A 88 -23.25 -6.62 -14.66
C ARG A 88 -23.17 -7.22 -16.06
N ARG A 89 -22.51 -8.33 -16.17
CA ARG A 89 -22.43 -9.03 -17.43
C ARG A 89 -23.66 -9.89 -17.64
#